data_182ac63da910cc49683ed72a979f59ee
#
_entry.id   182ac63da910cc49683ed72a979f59ee
#
_cell.length_a   1.000
_cell.length_b   1.000
_cell.length_c   1.000
_cell.angle_alpha   90.00
_cell.angle_beta   90.00
_cell.angle_gamma   90.00
#
_symmetry.space_group_name_H-M   'P 1'
#
loop_
_entity.id
_entity.type
_entity.pdbx_description
1 polymer ?
#
loop_
_entity_poly.entity_id
_entity_poly.type
_entity_poly.pdbx_seq_one_letter_code
_entity_poly.pdbx_strand_id
1 'polypeptide(L)'
;MFFLHRIWNWCSRFRHRCGYGVHSPSDFFLITSVVYEKYHYYAYRVLKERGFPAYLPHYRRKVNRLLFRLVNYFRPKSLIEVGIGNGASIGYMRAACHTMDSVTLKGRDWAKTSRQLEEKLAEVHTLDCLHIGHTPFYKEVFELVLPLCRTS
;
A
#
# COMPACT_ATOMS: atom_id res chain seq x y z
N MET A 1 22.40 -8.29 -25.66
CA MET A 1 22.38 -9.29 -24.59
C MET A 1 21.31 -9.04 -23.52
N PHE A 2 21.06 -7.80 -23.10
CA PHE A 2 20.03 -7.44 -22.08
C PHE A 2 18.58 -7.75 -22.47
N PHE A 3 18.21 -7.70 -23.74
CA PHE A 3 16.84 -7.92 -24.20
C PHE A 3 16.41 -9.38 -24.04
N LEU A 4 17.26 -10.32 -24.41
CA LEU A 4 17.00 -11.76 -24.28
C LEU A 4 16.86 -12.17 -22.80
N HIS A 5 17.68 -11.60 -21.90
CA HIS A 5 17.58 -11.84 -20.48
C HIS A 5 16.26 -11.31 -19.88
N ARG A 6 15.75 -10.18 -20.37
CA ARG A 6 14.43 -9.66 -19.97
C ARG A 6 13.29 -10.56 -20.44
N ILE A 7 13.36 -11.09 -21.66
CA ILE A 7 12.38 -12.04 -22.19
C ILE A 7 12.42 -13.34 -21.37
N TRP A 8 13.61 -13.88 -21.10
CA TRP A 8 13.77 -15.07 -20.28
C TRP A 8 13.19 -14.90 -18.87
N ASN A 9 13.51 -13.80 -18.22
CA ASN A 9 12.95 -13.47 -16.91
C ASN A 9 11.42 -13.26 -16.97
N TRP A 10 10.90 -12.73 -18.07
CA TRP A 10 9.45 -12.61 -18.26
C TRP A 10 8.78 -13.97 -18.44
N CYS A 11 9.35 -14.85 -19.24
CA CYS A 11 8.87 -16.21 -19.45
C CYS A 11 8.95 -17.08 -18.17
N SER A 12 10.03 -16.96 -17.41
CA SER A 12 10.18 -17.70 -16.14
C SER A 12 9.17 -17.22 -15.07
N ARG A 13 8.87 -15.93 -15.05
CA ARG A 13 7.82 -15.37 -14.16
C ARG A 13 6.41 -15.79 -14.55
N PHE A 14 6.20 -16.24 -15.78
CA PHE A 14 4.88 -16.68 -16.22
C PHE A 14 4.40 -17.92 -15.46
N ARG A 15 5.34 -18.83 -15.09
CA ARG A 15 5.04 -20.02 -14.30
C ARG A 15 4.60 -19.74 -12.86
N HIS A 16 4.97 -18.55 -12.32
CA HIS A 16 4.68 -18.16 -10.93
C HIS A 16 3.58 -17.10 -10.81
N ARG A 17 2.74 -16.97 -11.83
CA ARG A 17 1.62 -16.03 -11.81
C ARG A 17 0.39 -16.64 -11.16
N CYS A 18 -0.47 -15.78 -10.62
CA CYS A 18 -1.78 -16.16 -10.08
C CYS A 18 -1.74 -17.24 -9.00
N GLY A 19 -0.72 -17.20 -8.13
CA GLY A 19 -0.64 -18.11 -6.99
C GLY A 19 -0.08 -19.50 -7.30
N TYR A 20 0.43 -19.74 -8.52
CA TYR A 20 1.08 -21.00 -8.83
C TYR A 20 2.29 -21.25 -7.92
N GLY A 21 2.34 -22.44 -7.27
CA GLY A 21 3.39 -22.80 -6.32
C GLY A 21 3.19 -22.25 -4.90
N VAL A 22 2.07 -21.60 -4.60
CA VAL A 22 1.71 -21.19 -3.26
C VAL A 22 0.94 -22.31 -2.58
N HIS A 23 1.47 -22.83 -1.48
CA HIS A 23 0.90 -23.98 -0.76
C HIS A 23 -0.04 -23.58 0.38
N SER A 24 0.05 -22.34 0.86
CA SER A 24 -0.86 -21.81 1.88
C SER A 24 -2.20 -21.42 1.25
N PRO A 25 -3.33 -21.99 1.70
CA PRO A 25 -4.66 -21.62 1.18
C PRO A 25 -4.99 -20.14 1.35
N SER A 26 -4.61 -19.54 2.48
CA SER A 26 -4.82 -18.12 2.76
C SER A 26 -4.01 -17.22 1.80
N ASP A 27 -2.74 -17.56 1.56
CA ASP A 27 -1.89 -16.80 0.66
C ASP A 27 -2.32 -16.98 -0.80
N PHE A 28 -2.75 -18.19 -1.17
CA PHE A 28 -3.34 -18.45 -2.48
C PHE A 28 -4.58 -17.60 -2.71
N PHE A 29 -5.48 -17.54 -1.73
CA PHE A 29 -6.68 -16.70 -1.78
C PHE A 29 -6.31 -15.21 -1.88
N LEU A 30 -5.37 -14.72 -1.06
CA LEU A 30 -4.90 -13.34 -1.10
C LEU A 30 -4.36 -12.99 -2.49
N ILE A 31 -3.54 -13.84 -3.06
CA ILE A 31 -2.94 -13.60 -4.37
C ILE A 31 -4.01 -13.62 -5.46
N THR A 32 -4.85 -14.64 -5.51
CA THR A 32 -5.83 -14.83 -6.60
C THR A 32 -7.01 -13.88 -6.52
N SER A 33 -7.55 -13.66 -5.31
CA SER A 33 -8.81 -12.93 -5.09
C SER A 33 -8.61 -11.47 -4.69
N VAL A 34 -7.41 -11.07 -4.25
CA VAL A 34 -7.12 -9.69 -3.89
C VAL A 34 -6.09 -9.04 -4.81
N VAL A 35 -4.90 -9.67 -4.97
CA VAL A 35 -3.82 -9.06 -5.77
C VAL A 35 -4.16 -9.06 -7.25
N TYR A 36 -4.64 -10.20 -7.80
CA TYR A 36 -4.98 -10.36 -9.22
C TYR A 36 -6.45 -10.07 -9.55
N GLU A 37 -7.23 -9.56 -8.60
CA GLU A 37 -8.62 -9.22 -8.81
C GLU A 37 -8.78 -8.18 -9.94
N LYS A 38 -9.74 -8.44 -10.83
CA LYS A 38 -10.01 -7.61 -12.01
C LYS A 38 -11.32 -6.80 -11.88
N TYR A 39 -12.09 -6.99 -10.83
CA TYR A 39 -13.37 -6.33 -10.67
C TYR A 39 -13.25 -4.80 -10.58
N HIS A 40 -14.25 -4.11 -11.12
CA HIS A 40 -14.36 -2.66 -11.09
C HIS A 40 -15.24 -2.26 -9.91
N TYR A 41 -14.61 -1.88 -8.81
CA TYR A 41 -15.33 -1.34 -7.66
C TYR A 41 -15.98 0.01 -7.99
N TYR A 42 -17.20 0.21 -7.50
CA TYR A 42 -17.90 1.49 -7.61
C TYR A 42 -17.06 2.67 -7.10
N ALA A 43 -16.34 2.46 -6.01
CA ALA A 43 -15.43 3.43 -5.41
C ALA A 43 -14.40 4.01 -6.42
N TYR A 44 -13.93 3.22 -7.38
CA TYR A 44 -12.99 3.71 -8.40
C TYR A 44 -13.60 4.76 -9.32
N ARG A 45 -14.91 4.66 -9.60
CA ARG A 45 -15.65 5.65 -10.37
C ARG A 45 -15.79 6.94 -9.56
N VAL A 46 -16.23 6.83 -8.31
CA VAL A 46 -16.39 7.98 -7.41
C VAL A 46 -15.08 8.74 -7.22
N LEU A 47 -13.97 8.02 -7.01
CA LEU A 47 -12.64 8.64 -6.88
C LEU A 47 -12.22 9.35 -8.16
N LYS A 48 -12.52 8.80 -9.32
CA LYS A 48 -12.25 9.45 -10.61
C LYS A 48 -13.07 10.73 -10.77
N GLU A 49 -14.34 10.71 -10.44
CA GLU A 49 -15.25 11.87 -10.50
C GLU A 49 -14.84 13.00 -9.54
N ARG A 50 -14.28 12.64 -8.39
CA ARG A 50 -13.70 13.60 -7.42
C ARG A 50 -12.34 14.15 -7.82
N GLY A 51 -11.88 13.89 -9.05
CA GLY A 51 -10.58 14.37 -9.54
C GLY A 51 -9.36 13.59 -9.05
N PHE A 52 -9.55 12.47 -8.36
CA PHE A 52 -8.50 11.53 -8.05
C PHE A 52 -8.25 10.60 -9.23
N PRO A 53 -7.18 10.46 -9.72
CA PRO A 53 -6.19 11.30 -10.38
C PRO A 53 -6.23 11.08 -11.88
N ALA A 54 -6.86 11.95 -12.62
CA ALA A 54 -6.86 11.90 -14.09
C ALA A 54 -5.46 11.90 -14.70
N TYR A 55 -4.48 12.47 -13.98
CA TYR A 55 -3.10 12.66 -14.45
C TYR A 55 -2.07 11.65 -13.88
N LEU A 56 -2.49 10.70 -13.03
CA LEU A 56 -1.53 9.70 -12.54
C LEU A 56 -1.13 8.73 -13.65
N PRO A 57 0.16 8.40 -13.76
CA PRO A 57 0.63 7.35 -14.63
C PRO A 57 -0.10 6.04 -14.40
N HIS A 58 -0.29 5.25 -15.45
CA HIS A 58 -1.06 4.00 -15.40
C HIS A 58 -0.60 3.03 -14.29
N TYR A 59 0.72 2.93 -14.04
CA TYR A 59 1.27 2.07 -12.99
C TYR A 59 0.86 2.52 -11.59
N ARG A 60 0.82 3.84 -11.31
CA ARG A 60 0.38 4.37 -10.01
C ARG A 60 -1.10 4.10 -9.76
N ARG A 61 -1.94 4.15 -10.80
CA ARG A 61 -3.34 3.76 -10.68
C ARG A 61 -3.50 2.28 -10.32
N LYS A 62 -2.66 1.41 -10.87
CA LYS A 62 -2.65 -0.03 -10.50
C LYS A 62 -2.26 -0.24 -9.05
N VAL A 63 -1.22 0.46 -8.59
CA VAL A 63 -0.78 0.41 -7.18
C VAL A 63 -1.87 0.90 -6.24
N ASN A 64 -2.48 2.05 -6.51
CA ASN A 64 -3.55 2.59 -5.68
C ASN A 64 -4.78 1.67 -5.62
N ARG A 65 -5.15 1.03 -6.74
CA ARG A 65 -6.20 0.01 -6.74
C ARG A 65 -5.82 -1.23 -5.95
N LEU A 66 -4.55 -1.63 -5.96
CA LEU A 66 -4.07 -2.72 -5.11
C LEU A 66 -4.17 -2.34 -3.64
N LEU A 67 -3.72 -1.14 -3.25
CA LEU A 67 -3.85 -0.63 -1.90
C LEU A 67 -5.31 -0.60 -1.43
N PHE A 68 -6.23 -0.14 -2.29
CA PHE A 68 -7.68 -0.23 -2.01
C PHE A 68 -8.10 -1.65 -1.69
N ARG A 69 -7.74 -2.64 -2.53
CA ARG A 69 -8.15 -4.04 -2.33
C ARG A 69 -7.55 -4.65 -1.06
N LEU A 70 -6.28 -4.35 -0.76
CA LEU A 70 -5.63 -4.81 0.46
C LEU A 70 -6.33 -4.25 1.70
N VAL A 71 -6.60 -2.93 1.73
CA VAL A 71 -7.32 -2.31 2.85
C VAL A 71 -8.75 -2.84 2.96
N ASN A 72 -9.44 -3.06 1.85
CA ASN A 72 -10.77 -3.65 1.84
C ASN A 72 -10.79 -5.09 2.36
N TYR A 73 -9.72 -5.84 2.13
CA TYR A 73 -9.56 -7.21 2.60
C TYR A 73 -9.20 -7.28 4.09
N PHE A 74 -8.14 -6.55 4.49
CA PHE A 74 -7.63 -6.61 5.87
C PHE A 74 -8.43 -5.75 6.85
N ARG A 75 -9.11 -4.71 6.37
CA ARG A 75 -9.92 -3.75 7.16
C ARG A 75 -9.20 -3.23 8.40
N PRO A 76 -8.01 -2.64 8.26
CA PRO A 76 -7.26 -2.10 9.38
C PRO A 76 -8.07 -1.02 10.09
N LYS A 77 -7.94 -0.94 11.42
CA LYS A 77 -8.57 0.12 12.23
C LYS A 77 -7.71 1.38 12.21
N SER A 78 -6.39 1.22 12.16
CA SER A 78 -5.42 2.32 12.15
C SER A 78 -4.46 2.20 10.98
N LEU A 79 -4.15 3.34 10.33
CA LEU A 79 -3.21 3.43 9.23
C LEU A 79 -2.37 4.69 9.34
N ILE A 80 -1.06 4.53 9.24
CA ILE A 80 -0.13 5.64 9.08
C ILE A 80 0.45 5.60 7.66
N GLU A 81 0.33 6.69 6.92
CA GLU A 81 1.00 6.88 5.63
C GLU A 81 2.15 7.88 5.80
N VAL A 82 3.36 7.47 5.40
CA VAL A 82 4.52 8.36 5.34
C VAL A 82 4.96 8.50 3.89
N GLY A 83 4.94 9.74 3.35
CA GLY A 83 5.41 9.94 1.99
C GLY A 83 5.17 11.33 1.41
N ILE A 84 5.91 11.64 0.34
CA ILE A 84 5.80 12.89 -0.43
C ILE A 84 4.76 12.71 -1.55
N GLY A 85 3.58 12.23 -1.20
CA GLY A 85 2.51 11.99 -2.15
C GLY A 85 1.55 13.19 -2.30
N ASN A 86 0.71 13.12 -3.32
CA ASN A 86 -0.40 14.04 -3.55
C ASN A 86 -1.71 13.60 -2.84
N GLY A 87 -1.63 12.64 -1.92
CA GLY A 87 -2.79 12.11 -1.20
C GLY A 87 -3.61 11.08 -1.99
N ALA A 88 -3.19 10.68 -3.19
CA ALA A 88 -3.94 9.71 -3.98
C ALA A 88 -4.01 8.34 -3.32
N SER A 89 -2.90 7.84 -2.77
CA SER A 89 -2.85 6.54 -2.08
C SER A 89 -3.82 6.49 -0.91
N ILE A 90 -3.74 7.48 -0.02
CA ILE A 90 -4.62 7.56 1.15
C ILE A 90 -6.09 7.71 0.74
N GLY A 91 -6.38 8.44 -0.34
CA GLY A 91 -7.74 8.58 -0.87
C GLY A 91 -8.34 7.22 -1.28
N TYR A 92 -7.55 6.36 -1.94
CA TYR A 92 -7.97 5.00 -2.29
C TYR A 92 -8.14 4.12 -1.05
N MET A 93 -7.22 4.20 -0.08
CA MET A 93 -7.29 3.42 1.16
C MET A 93 -8.50 3.82 2.02
N ARG A 94 -8.77 5.12 2.19
CA ARG A 94 -9.98 5.63 2.89
C ARG A 94 -11.28 5.25 2.20
N ALA A 95 -11.29 5.21 0.87
CA ALA A 95 -12.47 4.76 0.13
C ALA A 95 -12.78 3.27 0.32
N ALA A 96 -11.76 2.46 0.66
CA ALA A 96 -11.94 1.04 0.98
C ALA A 96 -12.47 0.81 2.40
N CYS A 97 -12.01 1.63 3.37
CA CYS A 97 -12.42 1.54 4.77
C CYS A 97 -12.54 2.95 5.35
N HIS A 98 -13.74 3.49 5.36
CA HIS A 98 -14.02 4.86 5.83
C HIS A 98 -14.05 4.99 7.36
N THR A 99 -14.15 3.88 8.08
CA THR A 99 -14.08 3.84 9.55
C THR A 99 -12.64 3.78 10.08
N MET A 100 -11.67 3.61 9.17
CA MET A 100 -10.25 3.53 9.51
C MET A 100 -9.73 4.91 9.94
N ASP A 101 -9.11 4.98 11.12
CA ASP A 101 -8.35 6.15 11.53
C ASP A 101 -7.03 6.19 10.73
N SER A 102 -6.80 7.30 10.04
CA SER A 102 -5.67 7.39 9.13
C SER A 102 -4.96 8.73 9.21
N VAL A 103 -3.66 8.67 9.41
CA VAL A 103 -2.76 9.81 9.50
C VAL A 103 -1.78 9.81 8.32
N THR A 104 -1.58 10.98 7.70
CA THR A 104 -0.61 11.16 6.62
C THR A 104 0.48 12.11 7.06
N LEU A 105 1.72 11.63 7.04
CA LEU A 105 2.92 12.39 7.35
C LEU A 105 3.71 12.69 6.08
N LYS A 106 4.09 13.97 5.90
CA LYS A 106 4.90 14.39 4.74
C LYS A 106 6.38 14.10 4.99
N GLY A 107 6.89 13.04 4.43
CA GLY A 107 8.28 12.59 4.59
C GLY A 107 9.32 13.39 3.79
N ARG A 108 9.28 14.74 3.81
CA ARG A 108 10.28 15.61 3.17
C ARG A 108 11.44 15.97 4.09
N ASP A 109 11.14 16.17 5.36
CA ASP A 109 12.09 16.53 6.42
C ASP A 109 12.05 15.44 7.47
N TRP A 110 13.18 14.75 7.66
CA TRP A 110 13.25 13.62 8.57
C TRP A 110 13.08 14.05 10.02
N ALA A 111 13.73 15.12 10.45
CA ALA A 111 13.66 15.57 11.84
C ALA A 111 12.23 15.92 12.28
N LYS A 112 11.45 16.50 11.38
CA LYS A 112 10.04 16.79 11.61
C LYS A 112 9.17 15.52 11.51
N THR A 113 9.44 14.69 10.52
CA THR A 113 8.65 13.49 10.25
C THR A 113 8.83 12.44 11.34
N SER A 114 10.06 12.22 11.85
CA SER A 114 10.34 11.27 12.91
C SER A 114 9.62 11.66 14.20
N ARG A 115 9.70 12.93 14.60
CA ARG A 115 9.01 13.43 15.78
C ARG A 115 7.49 13.25 15.70
N GLN A 116 6.89 13.62 14.55
CA GLN A 116 5.47 13.43 14.33
C GLN A 116 5.07 11.94 14.30
N LEU A 117 5.93 11.09 13.75
CA LEU A 117 5.71 9.66 13.70
C LEU A 117 5.76 9.06 15.11
N GLU A 118 6.75 9.41 15.92
CA GLU A 118 6.87 8.99 17.33
C GLU A 118 5.67 9.42 18.16
N GLU A 119 5.23 10.69 18.03
CA GLU A 119 4.03 11.20 18.68
C GLU A 119 2.80 10.36 18.32
N LYS A 120 2.61 10.09 17.03
CA LYS A 120 1.46 9.30 16.55
C LYS A 120 1.54 7.84 16.96
N LEU A 121 2.71 7.25 16.98
CA LEU A 121 2.91 5.87 17.47
C LEU A 121 2.66 5.75 18.97
N ALA A 122 2.95 6.80 19.75
CA ALA A 122 2.64 6.84 21.17
C ALA A 122 1.13 6.97 21.46
N GLU A 123 0.38 7.67 20.58
CA GLU A 123 -1.08 7.80 20.67
C GLU A 123 -1.83 6.52 20.27
N VAL A 124 -1.26 5.75 19.35
CA VAL A 124 -1.89 4.54 18.78
C VAL A 124 -1.37 3.31 19.53
N HIS A 125 -2.22 2.69 20.32
CA HIS A 125 -1.87 1.46 21.06
C HIS A 125 -1.53 0.28 20.13
N THR A 126 -2.11 0.22 18.95
CA THR A 126 -1.85 -0.82 17.93
C THR A 126 -1.87 -0.19 16.55
N LEU A 127 -0.79 -0.34 15.79
CA LEU A 127 -0.74 0.05 14.41
C LEU A 127 -1.02 -1.15 13.51
N ASP A 128 -2.19 -1.15 12.85
CA ASP A 128 -2.60 -2.26 11.99
C ASP A 128 -1.99 -2.17 10.59
N CYS A 129 -1.73 -0.95 10.09
CA CYS A 129 -1.22 -0.75 8.74
C CYS A 129 -0.26 0.44 8.66
N LEU A 130 0.91 0.20 8.07
CA LEU A 130 1.87 1.23 7.69
C LEU A 130 2.02 1.23 6.17
N HIS A 131 1.79 2.37 5.54
CA HIS A 131 2.08 2.60 4.13
C HIS A 131 3.25 3.56 3.98
N ILE A 132 4.40 3.06 3.54
CA ILE A 132 5.55 3.88 3.20
C ILE A 132 5.48 4.19 1.71
N GLY A 133 5.08 5.41 1.38
CA GLY A 133 5.03 5.93 0.01
C GLY A 133 6.41 6.37 -0.49
N HIS A 134 6.42 7.30 -1.46
CA HIS A 134 7.68 7.86 -1.95
C HIS A 134 8.30 8.78 -0.90
N THR A 135 9.39 8.35 -0.27
CA THR A 135 10.19 9.14 0.69
C THR A 135 11.66 8.69 0.59
N PRO A 136 12.63 9.60 0.74
CA PRO A 136 14.03 9.22 0.83
C PRO A 136 14.36 8.47 2.13
N PHE A 137 13.52 8.58 3.17
CA PHE A 137 13.75 8.08 4.53
C PHE A 137 13.00 6.76 4.81
N TYR A 138 12.80 5.91 3.80
CA TYR A 138 12.02 4.68 3.95
C TYR A 138 12.64 3.67 4.94
N LYS A 139 13.98 3.65 5.06
CA LYS A 139 14.70 2.79 5.99
C LYS A 139 14.48 3.21 7.43
N GLU A 140 14.68 4.50 7.69
CA GLU A 140 14.53 5.12 9.00
C GLU A 140 13.10 4.99 9.52
N VAL A 141 12.10 5.19 8.64
CA VAL A 141 10.68 4.96 8.98
C VAL A 141 10.45 3.50 9.36
N PHE A 142 11.02 2.57 8.58
CA PHE A 142 10.86 1.14 8.83
C PHE A 142 11.51 0.71 10.14
N GLU A 143 12.74 1.18 10.41
CA GLU A 143 13.48 0.89 11.63
C GLU A 143 12.76 1.40 12.89
N LEU A 144 12.11 2.57 12.80
CA LEU A 144 11.35 3.15 13.91
C LEU A 144 10.07 2.33 14.22
N VAL A 145 9.40 1.80 13.20
CA VAL A 145 8.12 1.08 13.36
C VAL A 145 8.30 -0.41 13.62
N LEU A 146 9.37 -1.02 13.11
CA LEU A 146 9.62 -2.47 13.21
C LEU A 146 9.55 -3.04 14.64
N PRO A 147 10.07 -2.37 15.69
CA PRO A 147 9.96 -2.87 17.05
C PRO A 147 8.52 -3.04 17.53
N LEU A 148 7.62 -2.17 17.08
CA LEU A 148 6.19 -2.20 17.44
C LEU A 148 5.44 -3.36 16.77
N CYS A 149 5.90 -3.82 15.61
CA CYS A 149 5.31 -4.93 14.90
C CYS A 149 5.67 -6.30 15.50
N ARG A 150 6.70 -6.37 16.35
CA ARG A 150 7.18 -7.63 16.97
C ARG A 150 6.52 -7.98 18.29
N THR A 151 5.71 -7.10 18.84
CA THR A 151 5.10 -7.25 20.18
C THR A 151 3.63 -7.66 20.15
N SER A 152 3.08 -7.98 18.98
CA SER A 152 1.68 -8.41 18.81
C SER A 152 1.55 -9.90 18.54
#